data_e039f9982b3a7a26cf86c55b628649ae
#
_entry.id   e039f9982b3a7a26cf86c55b628649ae
#
_cell.length_a   1.000
_cell.length_b   1.000
_cell.length_c   1.000
_cell.angle_alpha   90.00
_cell.angle_beta   90.00
_cell.angle_gamma   90.00
#
_symmetry.space_group_name_H-M   'P 1'
#
loop_
_entity.id
_entity.type
_entity.pdbx_description
1 polymer ?
#
loop_
_entity_poly.entity_id
_entity_poly.type
_entity_poly.pdbx_seq_one_letter_code
_entity_poly.pdbx_strand_id
1 'polypeptide(L)'
;MSLRLLLDEDSQAKYLVNLLQAAGHDVLTVNEADLISRSDSFVLDYARQQGRVLLTRNCADFQELHQDNPVHPGILAVFQNPDLAKNMSYQAIMQAIANLEAANYTMENQFVILNQWHY
;
A
#
# COMPACT_ATOMS: atom_id res chain seq x y z
N MET A 1 2.30 11.67 12.22
CA MET A 1 3.03 11.66 10.94
C MET A 1 2.12 11.20 9.84
N SER A 2 2.41 11.58 8.62
CA SER A 2 1.60 11.16 7.48
C SER A 2 2.49 10.54 6.42
N LEU A 3 1.90 9.61 5.65
CA LEU A 3 2.56 8.98 4.52
C LEU A 3 2.03 9.57 3.23
N ARG A 4 2.85 9.54 2.20
CA ARG A 4 2.38 9.75 0.83
C ARG A 4 2.11 8.36 0.25
N LEU A 5 0.85 8.08 -0.05
CA LEU A 5 0.40 6.76 -0.47
C LEU A 5 -0.04 6.77 -1.93
N LEU A 6 0.24 5.69 -2.64
CA LEU A 6 -0.36 5.37 -3.93
C LEU A 6 -1.16 4.08 -3.74
N LEU A 7 -2.46 4.12 -3.98
CA LEU A 7 -3.33 2.95 -3.85
C LEU A 7 -3.49 2.28 -5.20
N ASP A 8 -3.11 0.99 -5.26
CA ASP A 8 -3.25 0.16 -6.45
C ASP A 8 -4.73 -0.04 -6.83
N GLU A 9 -4.98 -0.51 -8.05
CA GLU A 9 -6.33 -0.72 -8.59
C GLU A 9 -7.23 -1.53 -7.64
N ASP A 10 -6.67 -2.54 -7.00
CA ASP A 10 -7.39 -3.43 -6.10
C ASP A 10 -7.62 -2.83 -4.69
N SER A 11 -7.11 -1.65 -4.42
CA SER A 11 -7.09 -1.06 -3.07
C SER A 11 -7.66 0.36 -3.03
N GLN A 12 -8.36 0.79 -4.08
CA GLN A 12 -8.81 2.18 -4.16
C GLN A 12 -10.30 2.38 -3.83
N ALA A 13 -10.87 1.50 -3.00
CA ALA A 13 -12.23 1.68 -2.53
C ALA A 13 -12.38 3.03 -1.83
N LYS A 14 -13.44 3.76 -2.14
CA LYS A 14 -13.65 5.12 -1.65
C LYS A 14 -13.65 5.18 -0.12
N TYR A 15 -14.23 4.18 0.53
CA TYR A 15 -14.26 4.12 1.99
C TYR A 15 -12.84 4.06 2.58
N LEU A 16 -11.95 3.24 2.00
CA LEU A 16 -10.56 3.16 2.43
C LEU A 16 -9.81 4.47 2.17
N VAL A 17 -10.01 5.06 1.00
CA VAL A 17 -9.40 6.36 0.66
C VAL A 17 -9.80 7.39 1.72
N ASN A 18 -11.08 7.46 2.06
CA ASN A 18 -11.59 8.43 3.04
C ASN A 18 -10.99 8.19 4.42
N LEU A 19 -10.89 6.93 4.85
CA LEU A 19 -10.28 6.59 6.14
C LEU A 19 -8.82 7.04 6.21
N LEU A 20 -8.06 6.78 5.17
CA LEU A 20 -6.63 7.13 5.13
C LEU A 20 -6.44 8.64 5.07
N GLN A 21 -7.26 9.34 4.29
CA GLN A 21 -7.22 10.81 4.24
C GLN A 21 -7.59 11.42 5.61
N ALA A 22 -8.60 10.88 6.27
CA ALA A 22 -8.99 11.34 7.60
C ALA A 22 -7.90 11.10 8.65
N ALA A 23 -7.07 10.08 8.45
CA ALA A 23 -5.92 9.80 9.31
C ALA A 23 -4.71 10.71 9.00
N GLY A 24 -4.81 11.59 8.02
CA GLY A 24 -3.77 12.58 7.70
C GLY A 24 -2.82 12.18 6.58
N HIS A 25 -3.07 11.08 5.90
CA HIS A 25 -2.21 10.64 4.80
C HIS A 25 -2.55 11.38 3.49
N ASP A 26 -1.53 11.58 2.66
CA ASP A 26 -1.68 12.09 1.30
C ASP A 26 -1.94 10.87 0.39
N VAL A 27 -3.18 10.71 -0.05
CA VAL A 27 -3.63 9.52 -0.78
C VAL A 27 -3.87 9.88 -2.25
N LEU A 28 -3.18 9.15 -3.13
CA LEU A 28 -3.40 9.18 -4.57
C LEU A 28 -3.78 7.78 -5.01
N THR A 29 -4.82 7.64 -5.84
CA THR A 29 -5.19 6.34 -6.42
C THR A 29 -4.62 6.21 -7.82
N VAL A 30 -4.44 4.96 -8.29
CA VAL A 30 -4.00 4.73 -9.67
C VAL A 30 -5.02 5.27 -10.68
N ASN A 31 -6.31 5.31 -10.32
CA ASN A 31 -7.34 5.91 -11.17
C ASN A 31 -7.10 7.42 -11.34
N GLU A 32 -6.84 8.12 -10.23
CA GLU A 32 -6.56 9.56 -10.25
C GLU A 32 -5.25 9.89 -10.99
N ALA A 33 -4.28 8.99 -10.92
CA ALA A 33 -2.98 9.16 -11.59
C ALA A 33 -3.01 8.69 -13.05
N ASP A 34 -4.17 8.25 -13.55
CA ASP A 34 -4.33 7.74 -14.92
C ASP A 34 -3.44 6.52 -15.20
N LEU A 35 -3.36 5.61 -14.23
CA LEU A 35 -2.52 4.41 -14.31
C LEU A 35 -3.34 3.12 -14.47
N ILE A 36 -4.66 3.22 -14.65
CA ILE A 36 -5.51 2.06 -14.83
C ILE A 36 -5.03 1.28 -16.06
N SER A 37 -4.97 -0.04 -15.93
CA SER A 37 -4.51 -0.97 -16.96
C SER A 37 -3.02 -0.87 -17.29
N ARG A 38 -2.24 -0.12 -16.53
CA ARG A 38 -0.79 -0.15 -16.66
C ARG A 38 -0.21 -1.37 -15.94
N SER A 39 0.97 -1.81 -16.37
CA SER A 39 1.65 -2.94 -15.73
C SER A 39 2.01 -2.62 -14.28
N ASP A 40 2.19 -3.65 -13.46
CA ASP A 40 2.63 -3.49 -12.07
C ASP A 40 3.98 -2.78 -11.99
N SER A 41 4.90 -3.10 -12.90
CA SER A 41 6.21 -2.44 -12.89
C SER A 41 6.08 -0.95 -13.24
N PHE A 42 5.16 -0.57 -14.12
CA PHE A 42 4.89 0.83 -14.42
C PHE A 42 4.34 1.56 -13.19
N VAL A 43 3.41 0.93 -12.48
CA VAL A 43 2.81 1.49 -11.26
C VAL A 43 3.88 1.70 -10.19
N LEU A 44 4.76 0.71 -10.00
CA LEU A 44 5.84 0.82 -9.02
C LEU A 44 6.86 1.89 -9.41
N ASP A 45 7.19 2.02 -10.70
CA ASP A 45 8.07 3.08 -11.18
C ASP A 45 7.46 4.47 -10.94
N TYR A 46 6.16 4.61 -11.14
CA TYR A 46 5.46 5.85 -10.82
C TYR A 46 5.57 6.17 -9.32
N ALA A 47 5.39 5.17 -8.46
CA ALA A 47 5.55 5.33 -7.01
C ALA A 47 6.96 5.80 -6.66
N ARG A 48 7.98 5.25 -7.32
CA ARG A 48 9.38 5.69 -7.16
C ARG A 48 9.56 7.16 -7.53
N GLN A 49 9.03 7.56 -8.69
CA GLN A 49 9.17 8.93 -9.18
C GLN A 49 8.47 9.93 -8.28
N GLN A 50 7.33 9.56 -7.72
CA GLN A 50 6.52 10.44 -6.90
C GLN A 50 6.88 10.39 -5.40
N GLY A 51 7.77 9.48 -5.02
CA GLY A 51 8.11 9.28 -3.61
C GLY A 51 6.93 8.80 -2.78
N ARG A 52 6.10 7.92 -3.35
CA ARG A 52 4.89 7.41 -2.68
C ARG A 52 5.06 5.96 -2.28
N VAL A 53 4.56 5.63 -1.10
CA VAL A 53 4.47 4.25 -0.62
C VAL A 53 3.27 3.59 -1.29
N LEU A 54 3.48 2.43 -1.91
CA LEU A 54 2.43 1.71 -2.63
C LEU A 54 1.64 0.83 -1.65
N LEU A 55 0.31 0.90 -1.72
CA LEU A 55 -0.59 -0.01 -1.00
C LEU A 55 -1.27 -0.90 -2.03
N THR A 56 -1.13 -2.22 -1.89
CA THR A 56 -1.64 -3.20 -2.85
C THR A 56 -2.08 -4.48 -2.17
N ARG A 57 -3.00 -5.20 -2.80
CA ARG A 57 -3.37 -6.57 -2.43
C ARG A 57 -2.67 -7.62 -3.31
N ASN A 58 -1.97 -7.19 -4.34
CA ASN A 58 -1.26 -8.07 -5.27
C ASN A 58 0.13 -8.39 -4.71
N CYS A 59 0.18 -9.23 -3.69
CA CYS A 59 1.40 -9.52 -2.96
C CYS A 59 2.45 -10.22 -3.82
N ALA A 60 2.06 -11.23 -4.59
CA ALA A 60 3.01 -12.06 -5.33
C ALA A 60 3.77 -11.25 -6.39
N ASP A 61 3.04 -10.49 -7.21
CA ASP A 61 3.65 -9.74 -8.31
C ASP A 61 4.54 -8.61 -7.80
N PHE A 62 4.10 -7.88 -6.78
CA PHE A 62 4.91 -6.79 -6.23
C PHE A 62 6.07 -7.30 -5.37
N GLN A 63 5.95 -8.47 -4.75
CA GLN A 63 7.09 -9.10 -4.08
C GLN A 63 8.19 -9.45 -5.08
N GLU A 64 7.82 -9.99 -6.23
CA GLU A 64 8.77 -10.30 -7.30
C GLU A 64 9.47 -9.04 -7.81
N LEU A 65 8.72 -7.96 -8.04
CA LEU A 65 9.30 -6.68 -8.45
C LEU A 65 10.23 -6.10 -7.39
N HIS A 66 9.89 -6.26 -6.11
CA HIS A 66 10.75 -5.85 -5.01
C HIS A 66 12.06 -6.63 -5.00
N GLN A 67 12.01 -7.94 -5.26
CA GLN A 67 13.22 -8.76 -5.34
C GLN A 67 14.11 -8.35 -6.52
N ASP A 68 13.51 -7.98 -7.64
CA ASP A 68 14.26 -7.54 -8.83
C ASP A 68 14.92 -6.19 -8.61
N ASN A 69 14.24 -5.27 -7.94
CA ASN A 69 14.79 -3.95 -7.65
C ASN A 69 14.17 -3.42 -6.34
N PRO A 70 14.88 -3.59 -5.21
CA PRO A 70 14.33 -3.21 -3.91
C PRO A 70 14.38 -1.70 -3.62
N VAL A 71 14.87 -0.89 -4.53
CA VAL A 71 14.95 0.57 -4.32
C VAL A 71 13.60 1.20 -4.67
N HIS A 72 12.83 1.57 -3.64
CA HIS A 72 11.52 2.22 -3.76
C HIS A 72 11.11 2.84 -2.41
N PRO A 73 10.08 3.69 -2.38
CA PRO A 73 9.65 4.32 -1.12
C PRO A 73 9.04 3.36 -0.10
N GLY A 74 8.61 2.19 -0.54
CA GLY A 74 7.98 1.17 0.29
C GLY A 74 6.78 0.55 -0.40
N ILE A 75 6.55 -0.73 -0.13
CA ILE A 75 5.37 -1.48 -0.58
C ILE A 75 4.67 -2.02 0.66
N LEU A 76 3.42 -1.63 0.84
CA LEU A 76 2.56 -2.16 1.89
C LEU A 76 1.59 -3.13 1.22
N ALA A 77 1.75 -4.42 1.51
CA ALA A 77 0.97 -5.47 0.88
C ALA A 77 -0.04 -6.05 1.86
N VAL A 78 -1.27 -6.22 1.40
CA VAL A 78 -2.34 -6.85 2.16
C VAL A 78 -2.56 -8.25 1.59
N PHE A 79 -2.19 -9.26 2.36
CA PHE A 79 -2.39 -10.64 1.98
C PHE A 79 -3.87 -11.01 2.08
N GLN A 80 -4.43 -11.56 1.00
CA GLN A 80 -5.82 -11.99 0.96
C GLN A 80 -5.92 -13.48 1.25
N ASN A 81 -6.82 -13.83 2.18
CA ASN A 81 -7.12 -15.21 2.53
C ASN A 81 -8.33 -15.68 1.71
N PRO A 82 -8.35 -16.94 1.21
CA PRO A 82 -9.54 -17.49 0.56
C PRO A 82 -10.79 -17.45 1.46
N ASP A 83 -10.61 -17.54 2.77
CA ASP A 83 -11.68 -17.29 3.74
C ASP A 83 -11.84 -15.78 3.93
N LEU A 84 -12.90 -15.22 3.36
CA LEU A 84 -13.13 -13.78 3.38
C LEU A 84 -13.25 -13.21 4.80
N ALA A 85 -13.67 -14.00 5.77
CA ALA A 85 -13.77 -13.56 7.17
C ALA A 85 -12.40 -13.27 7.80
N LYS A 86 -11.32 -13.80 7.21
CA LYS A 86 -9.95 -13.59 7.70
C LYS A 86 -9.23 -12.45 6.98
N ASN A 87 -9.86 -11.79 6.02
CA ASN A 87 -9.27 -10.65 5.33
C ASN A 87 -9.30 -9.42 6.22
N MET A 88 -8.32 -8.56 6.06
CA MET A 88 -8.27 -7.29 6.78
C MET A 88 -9.43 -6.38 6.36
N SER A 89 -10.13 -5.83 7.33
CA SER A 89 -11.08 -4.74 7.07
C SER A 89 -10.33 -3.46 6.69
N TYR A 90 -11.04 -2.48 6.17
CA TYR A 90 -10.43 -1.18 5.87
C TYR A 90 -9.90 -0.51 7.15
N GLN A 91 -10.62 -0.63 8.27
CA GLN A 91 -10.14 -0.14 9.56
C GLN A 91 -8.88 -0.86 10.02
N ALA A 92 -8.79 -2.16 9.77
CA ALA A 92 -7.60 -2.94 10.11
C ALA A 92 -6.38 -2.48 9.28
N ILE A 93 -6.58 -2.17 8.00
CA ILE A 93 -5.53 -1.63 7.15
C ILE A 93 -5.04 -0.28 7.69
N MET A 94 -5.97 0.61 7.99
CA MET A 94 -5.64 1.91 8.57
C MET A 94 -4.88 1.75 9.90
N GLN A 95 -5.34 0.85 10.76
CA GLN A 95 -4.72 0.61 12.06
C GLN A 95 -3.31 0.03 11.92
N ALA A 96 -3.11 -0.88 10.96
CA ALA A 96 -1.79 -1.46 10.70
C ALA A 96 -0.80 -0.37 10.26
N ILE A 97 -1.23 0.54 9.40
CA ILE A 97 -0.40 1.67 8.98
C ILE A 97 -0.07 2.57 10.18
N ALA A 98 -1.05 2.84 11.04
CA ALA A 98 -0.83 3.63 12.25
C ALA A 98 0.19 2.94 13.19
N ASN A 99 0.12 1.61 13.30
CA ASN A 99 1.07 0.85 14.10
C ASN A 99 2.49 0.94 13.54
N LEU A 100 2.63 0.88 12.21
CA LEU A 100 3.93 1.09 11.56
C LEU A 100 4.51 2.47 11.89
N GLU A 101 3.70 3.51 11.79
CA GLU A 101 4.13 4.87 12.09
C GLU A 101 4.49 5.03 13.57
N ALA A 102 3.69 4.46 14.47
CA ALA A 102 3.94 4.51 15.91
C ALA A 102 5.26 3.80 16.28
N ALA A 103 5.63 2.77 15.53
CA ALA A 103 6.89 2.05 15.71
C ALA A 103 8.08 2.75 15.05
N ASN A 104 7.86 3.86 14.36
CA ASN A 104 8.89 4.55 13.55
C ASN A 104 9.56 3.62 12.54
N TYR A 105 8.78 2.72 11.95
CA TYR A 105 9.28 1.74 11.00
C TYR A 105 9.68 2.43 9.70
N THR A 106 10.90 2.18 9.24
CA THR A 106 11.40 2.72 7.97
C THR A 106 10.88 1.87 6.83
N MET A 107 10.00 2.43 6.02
CA MET A 107 9.35 1.72 4.90
C MET A 107 10.18 1.73 3.63
N GLU A 108 11.10 2.66 3.49
CA GLU A 108 11.95 2.79 2.31
C GLU A 108 12.68 1.48 2.03
N ASN A 109 12.59 1.00 0.81
CA ASN A 109 13.20 -0.25 0.35
C ASN A 109 12.65 -1.50 1.02
N GLN A 110 11.46 -1.41 1.64
CA GLN A 110 10.86 -2.55 2.35
C GLN A 110 9.59 -3.02 1.67
N PHE A 111 9.37 -4.33 1.69
CA PHE A 111 8.11 -4.98 1.35
C PHE A 111 7.47 -5.44 2.67
N VAL A 112 6.37 -4.81 3.04
CA VAL A 112 5.74 -5.02 4.35
C VAL A 112 4.40 -5.72 4.18
N ILE A 113 4.20 -6.83 4.87
CA ILE A 113 2.90 -7.51 4.93
C ILE A 113 2.10 -6.87 6.06
N LEU A 114 1.11 -6.05 5.71
CA LEU A 114 0.32 -5.31 6.70
C LEU A 114 -0.43 -6.21 7.68
N ASN A 115 -0.80 -7.41 7.24
CA ASN A 115 -1.49 -8.38 8.11
C ASN A 115 -0.72 -8.66 9.41
N GLN A 116 0.60 -8.54 9.38
CA GLN A 116 1.46 -8.78 10.55
C GLN A 116 1.50 -7.58 11.50
N TRP A 117 0.97 -6.45 11.08
CA TRP A 117 1.01 -5.20 11.84
C TRP A 117 -0.35 -4.82 12.42
N HIS A 118 -1.37 -5.66 12.23
CA HIS A 118 -2.68 -5.47 12.82
C HIS A 118 -2.75 -6.21 14.17
N TYR A 119 -2.66 -5.42 15.23
CA TYR A 119 -2.76 -5.95 16.59
C TYR A 119 -3.43 -4.96 17.54
#